data_bbeb98545d51570adc2800f67d456030
#
_entry.id   bbeb98545d51570adc2800f67d456030
#
_cell.length_a   1.000
_cell.length_b   1.000
_cell.length_c   1.000
_cell.angle_alpha   90.00
_cell.angle_beta   90.00
_cell.angle_gamma   90.00
#
_symmetry.space_group_name_H-M   'P 1'
#
loop_
_entity.id
_entity.type
_entity.pdbx_description
1 polymer ?
#
loop_
_entity_poly.entity_id
_entity_poly.type
_entity_poly.pdbx_seq_one_letter_code
_entity_poly.pdbx_strand_id
1 'polypeptide(L)'
;MRSLSALITVCLVALIVGCAPSKTVYHDVNFDYDVNADFSRFKTYQWVSMPATLRIDDFNRVRIREYVDSELGGRGLRLTEHRPDIYIVMFGGNYKVVDMKVLMDYDVYTVGRLKLAIYDSTSNREIWWGETKADLFHDMTPEEKDEVTKTAVTRILEYYPPRSASE
;
A
#
# COMPACT_ATOMS: atom_id res chain seq x y z
N MET A 1 -11.74 45.79 27.70
CA MET A 1 -11.99 44.36 27.91
C MET A 1 -12.89 43.69 26.83
N ARG A 2 -13.77 44.44 26.16
CA ARG A 2 -14.66 43.87 25.10
C ARG A 2 -13.98 43.54 23.78
N SER A 3 -12.88 44.19 23.40
CA SER A 3 -12.16 43.98 22.14
C SER A 3 -11.26 42.71 22.15
N LEU A 4 -10.74 42.34 23.32
CA LEU A 4 -9.87 41.17 23.45
C LEU A 4 -10.64 39.83 23.30
N SER A 5 -11.89 39.79 23.79
CA SER A 5 -12.76 38.62 23.66
C SER A 5 -13.17 38.38 22.21
N ALA A 6 -13.37 39.42 21.41
CA ALA A 6 -13.73 39.33 20.01
C ALA A 6 -12.57 38.77 19.17
N LEU A 7 -11.31 39.11 19.47
CA LEU A 7 -10.13 38.61 18.79
C LEU A 7 -9.90 37.10 19.06
N ILE A 8 -10.13 36.64 20.29
CA ILE A 8 -9.98 35.24 20.69
C ILE A 8 -11.05 34.38 19.99
N THR A 9 -12.26 34.88 19.85
CA THR A 9 -13.35 34.15 19.16
C THR A 9 -13.08 33.97 17.66
N VAL A 10 -12.50 34.99 17.02
CA VAL A 10 -12.13 34.90 15.57
C VAL A 10 -10.97 33.92 15.33
N CYS A 11 -9.98 33.85 16.22
CA CYS A 11 -8.88 32.90 16.13
C CYS A 11 -9.34 31.44 16.35
N LEU A 12 -10.37 31.20 17.17
CA LEU A 12 -10.85 29.85 17.46
C LEU A 12 -11.65 29.24 16.29
N VAL A 13 -12.27 30.07 15.44
CA VAL A 13 -13.05 29.63 14.28
C VAL A 13 -12.15 29.25 13.09
N ALA A 14 -10.91 29.76 13.03
CA ALA A 14 -9.99 29.52 11.93
C ALA A 14 -9.30 28.13 11.97
N LEU A 15 -9.48 27.34 13.03
CA LEU A 15 -8.83 26.01 13.19
C LEU A 15 -9.66 24.82 12.71
N ILE A 16 -10.85 25.05 12.15
CA ILE A 16 -11.63 23.98 11.53
C ILE A 16 -11.35 23.96 10.01
N VAL A 17 -10.08 23.82 9.62
CA VAL A 17 -9.76 23.36 8.28
C VAL A 17 -10.01 21.86 8.27
N GLY A 18 -11.27 21.49 8.00
CA GLY A 18 -11.65 20.10 7.86
C GLY A 18 -10.84 19.46 6.73
N CYS A 19 -10.09 18.43 7.04
CA CYS A 19 -9.64 17.49 6.01
C CYS A 19 -10.88 17.03 5.25
N ALA A 20 -11.01 17.42 3.99
CA ALA A 20 -12.00 16.83 3.10
C ALA A 20 -11.70 15.34 3.02
N PRO A 21 -12.68 14.45 3.24
CA PRO A 21 -12.44 13.02 3.15
C PRO A 21 -11.93 12.69 1.74
N SER A 22 -10.79 12.02 1.67
CA SER A 22 -10.29 11.47 0.41
C SER A 22 -11.36 10.57 -0.22
N LYS A 23 -11.64 10.77 -1.51
CA LYS A 23 -12.58 9.93 -2.29
C LYS A 23 -11.96 8.59 -2.70
N THR A 24 -11.03 8.07 -1.93
CA THR A 24 -10.40 6.78 -2.22
C THR A 24 -11.19 5.66 -1.56
N VAL A 25 -11.63 4.69 -2.36
CA VAL A 25 -12.29 3.48 -1.87
C VAL A 25 -11.33 2.31 -2.05
N TYR A 26 -11.02 1.63 -0.96
CA TYR A 26 -10.15 0.45 -0.97
C TYR A 26 -10.99 -0.81 -1.07
N HIS A 27 -10.57 -1.73 -1.96
CA HIS A 27 -11.11 -3.08 -2.03
C HIS A 27 -10.48 -3.98 -0.96
N ASP A 28 -11.09 -5.14 -0.73
CA ASP A 28 -10.55 -6.14 0.18
C ASP A 28 -9.18 -6.62 -0.29
N VAL A 29 -8.36 -7.04 0.68
CA VAL A 29 -7.08 -7.66 0.39
C VAL A 29 -7.30 -9.12 0.02
N ASN A 30 -6.77 -9.49 -1.14
CA ASN A 30 -6.63 -10.90 -1.51
C ASN A 30 -5.22 -11.35 -1.18
N PHE A 31 -5.07 -12.51 -0.58
CA PHE A 31 -3.77 -13.10 -0.29
C PHE A 31 -3.83 -14.62 -0.33
N ASP A 32 -2.65 -15.22 -0.51
CA ASP A 32 -2.48 -16.67 -0.42
C ASP A 32 -1.04 -16.99 -0.02
N TYR A 33 -0.80 -18.18 0.51
CA TYR A 33 0.52 -18.59 0.97
C TYR A 33 0.73 -20.12 0.92
N ASP A 34 1.98 -20.53 0.85
CA ASP A 34 2.36 -21.95 0.98
C ASP A 34 2.24 -22.37 2.45
N VAL A 35 1.25 -23.21 2.75
CA VAL A 35 0.99 -23.72 4.11
C VAL A 35 2.14 -24.55 4.70
N ASN A 36 3.07 -25.00 3.86
CA ASN A 36 4.25 -25.75 4.28
C ASN A 36 5.49 -24.85 4.50
N ALA A 37 5.39 -23.55 4.25
CA ALA A 37 6.49 -22.62 4.47
C ALA A 37 6.62 -22.28 5.95
N ASP A 38 7.82 -22.41 6.47
CA ASP A 38 8.15 -21.95 7.83
C ASP A 38 8.57 -20.46 7.77
N PHE A 39 7.60 -19.57 8.00
CA PHE A 39 7.81 -18.13 7.99
C PHE A 39 8.68 -17.65 9.18
N SER A 40 8.79 -18.39 10.26
CA SER A 40 9.54 -18.01 11.46
C SER A 40 11.06 -17.97 11.23
N ARG A 41 11.55 -18.71 10.25
CA ARG A 41 12.98 -18.80 9.90
C ARG A 41 13.51 -17.58 9.15
N PHE A 42 12.65 -16.79 8.48
CA PHE A 42 13.06 -15.67 7.65
C PHE A 42 13.42 -14.45 8.49
N LYS A 43 14.62 -13.91 8.28
CA LYS A 43 15.16 -12.75 8.99
C LYS A 43 15.66 -11.65 8.06
N THR A 44 15.94 -12.01 6.79
CA THR A 44 16.51 -11.09 5.82
C THR A 44 15.77 -11.16 4.48
N TYR A 45 15.69 -10.00 3.82
CA TYR A 45 15.05 -9.93 2.51
C TYR A 45 15.86 -9.06 1.54
N GLN A 46 15.61 -9.24 0.26
CA GLN A 46 16.13 -8.43 -0.83
C GLN A 46 15.02 -8.14 -1.84
N TRP A 47 15.02 -6.91 -2.34
CA TRP A 47 14.17 -6.55 -3.45
C TRP A 47 14.71 -7.10 -4.77
N VAL A 48 13.83 -7.70 -5.56
CA VAL A 48 14.12 -8.09 -6.94
C VAL A 48 13.57 -7.02 -7.88
N SER A 49 14.44 -6.51 -8.76
CA SER A 49 14.03 -5.60 -9.82
C SER A 49 13.38 -6.41 -10.93
N MET A 50 12.10 -6.16 -11.18
CA MET A 50 11.41 -6.70 -12.35
C MET A 50 11.68 -5.82 -13.58
N PRO A 51 11.69 -6.40 -14.80
CA PRO A 51 11.79 -5.62 -16.03
C PRO A 51 10.66 -4.59 -16.16
N ALA A 52 10.83 -3.59 -17.02
CA ALA A 52 9.99 -2.41 -17.19
C ALA A 52 8.51 -2.65 -17.59
N THR A 53 8.01 -3.87 -17.51
CA THR A 53 6.60 -4.21 -17.69
C THR A 53 5.71 -3.78 -16.53
N LEU A 54 6.32 -3.37 -15.42
CA LEU A 54 5.61 -2.80 -14.27
C LEU A 54 5.25 -1.35 -14.58
N ARG A 55 3.97 -1.05 -14.64
CA ARG A 55 3.45 0.31 -14.86
C ARG A 55 3.44 1.17 -13.59
N ILE A 56 4.34 0.91 -12.65
CA ILE A 56 4.54 1.73 -11.46
C ILE A 56 5.60 2.78 -11.80
N ASP A 57 5.24 4.06 -11.70
CA ASP A 57 6.19 5.14 -11.88
C ASP A 57 7.25 5.14 -10.76
N ASP A 58 8.38 5.82 -10.99
CA ASP A 58 9.52 5.79 -10.09
C ASP A 58 9.22 6.35 -8.70
N PHE A 59 8.41 7.40 -8.60
CA PHE A 59 8.05 8.00 -7.31
C PHE A 59 7.21 7.04 -6.47
N ASN A 60 6.19 6.43 -7.07
CA ASN A 60 5.37 5.46 -6.37
C ASN A 60 6.15 4.19 -6.01
N ARG A 61 7.08 3.76 -6.87
CA ARG A 61 7.97 2.64 -6.56
C ARG A 61 8.84 2.90 -5.32
N VAL A 62 9.39 4.11 -5.19
CA VAL A 62 10.15 4.51 -4.00
C VAL A 62 9.27 4.50 -2.77
N ARG A 63 8.08 5.13 -2.80
CA ARG A 63 7.13 5.15 -1.68
C ARG A 63 6.75 3.73 -1.22
N ILE A 64 6.39 2.85 -2.17
CA ILE A 64 6.03 1.46 -1.85
C ILE A 64 7.18 0.78 -1.12
N ARG A 65 8.42 0.92 -1.60
CA ARG A 65 9.59 0.32 -0.95
C ARG A 65 9.78 0.85 0.47
N GLU A 66 9.73 2.14 0.67
CA GLU A 66 9.90 2.77 1.98
C GLU A 66 8.88 2.26 2.99
N TYR A 67 7.60 2.15 2.62
CA TYR A 67 6.57 1.62 3.50
C TYR A 67 6.70 0.13 3.76
N VAL A 68 7.01 -0.66 2.74
CA VAL A 68 7.27 -2.11 2.92
C VAL A 68 8.49 -2.35 3.80
N ASP A 69 9.58 -1.60 3.58
CA ASP A 69 10.81 -1.71 4.38
C ASP A 69 10.55 -1.35 5.85
N SER A 70 9.75 -0.30 6.09
CA SER A 70 9.31 0.09 7.44
C SER A 70 8.47 -1.00 8.12
N GLU A 71 7.47 -1.53 7.43
CA GLU A 71 6.58 -2.58 7.95
C GLU A 71 7.33 -3.89 8.25
N LEU A 72 8.19 -4.33 7.35
CA LEU A 72 8.99 -5.53 7.53
C LEU A 72 10.06 -5.35 8.61
N GLY A 73 10.66 -4.16 8.69
CA GLY A 73 11.58 -3.80 9.77
C GLY A 73 10.93 -3.86 11.14
N GLY A 74 9.68 -3.35 11.26
CA GLY A 74 8.87 -3.46 12.47
C GLY A 74 8.56 -4.91 12.89
N ARG A 75 8.63 -5.87 11.96
CA ARG A 75 8.46 -7.32 12.17
C ARG A 75 9.77 -8.08 12.36
N GLY A 76 10.89 -7.34 12.40
CA GLY A 76 12.22 -7.91 12.65
C GLY A 76 12.93 -8.45 11.41
N LEU A 77 12.40 -8.22 10.19
CA LEU A 77 13.13 -8.53 8.95
C LEU A 77 14.09 -7.40 8.60
N ARG A 78 15.21 -7.72 8.00
CA ARG A 78 16.24 -6.76 7.62
C ARG A 78 16.55 -6.84 6.13
N LEU A 79 16.61 -5.68 5.49
CA LEU A 79 17.09 -5.57 4.11
C LEU A 79 18.57 -5.99 4.04
N THR A 80 18.94 -6.77 3.04
CA THR A 80 20.31 -7.18 2.77
C THR A 80 20.59 -7.18 1.27
N GLU A 81 21.86 -6.97 0.90
CA GLU A 81 22.32 -7.09 -0.49
C GLU A 81 22.89 -8.48 -0.78
N HIS A 82 23.13 -9.30 0.24
CA HIS A 82 23.80 -10.58 0.09
C HIS A 82 23.05 -11.69 0.83
N ARG A 83 22.82 -12.80 0.12
CA ARG A 83 22.23 -14.04 0.66
C ARG A 83 20.97 -13.79 1.51
N PRO A 84 19.92 -13.19 0.93
CA PRO A 84 18.67 -13.00 1.65
C PRO A 84 17.99 -14.35 1.91
N ASP A 85 17.14 -14.41 2.94
CA ASP A 85 16.26 -15.55 3.16
C ASP A 85 15.10 -15.56 2.18
N ILE A 86 14.60 -14.35 1.83
CA ILE A 86 13.48 -14.18 0.92
C ILE A 86 13.74 -13.04 -0.09
N TYR A 87 13.11 -13.16 -1.24
CA TYR A 87 13.02 -12.10 -2.23
C TYR A 87 11.62 -11.47 -2.22
N ILE A 88 11.57 -10.15 -2.39
CA ILE A 88 10.33 -9.40 -2.52
C ILE A 88 10.22 -8.83 -3.93
N VAL A 89 9.05 -9.02 -4.52
CA VAL A 89 8.69 -8.50 -5.83
C VAL A 89 7.42 -7.69 -5.69
N MET A 90 7.39 -6.49 -6.27
CA MET A 90 6.16 -5.70 -6.38
C MET A 90 5.62 -5.73 -7.81
N PHE A 91 4.31 -5.82 -7.93
CA PHE A 91 3.57 -5.67 -9.16
C PHE A 91 2.48 -4.63 -8.97
N GLY A 92 2.18 -3.86 -9.98
CA GLY A 92 1.11 -2.89 -9.85
C GLY A 92 0.95 -2.02 -11.09
N GLY A 93 0.01 -1.10 -10.99
CA GLY A 93 -0.29 -0.14 -12.03
C GLY A 93 -1.66 0.47 -11.85
N ASN A 94 -1.99 1.38 -12.75
CA ASN A 94 -3.26 2.06 -12.75
C ASN A 94 -3.98 1.80 -14.08
N TYR A 95 -5.30 1.65 -14.04
CA TYR A 95 -6.16 1.58 -15.22
C TYR A 95 -7.44 2.36 -14.99
N LYS A 96 -8.02 2.87 -16.07
CA LYS A 96 -9.30 3.60 -16.01
C LYS A 96 -10.47 2.63 -16.10
N VAL A 97 -11.48 2.88 -15.29
CA VAL A 97 -12.76 2.18 -15.31
C VAL A 97 -13.84 3.19 -15.66
N VAL A 98 -14.77 2.76 -16.49
CA VAL A 98 -16.00 3.50 -16.80
C VAL A 98 -17.15 2.74 -16.17
N ASP A 99 -17.80 3.36 -15.19
CA ASP A 99 -18.99 2.82 -14.54
C ASP A 99 -20.24 3.46 -15.15
N MET A 100 -21.05 2.66 -15.84
CA MET A 100 -22.30 3.09 -16.46
C MET A 100 -23.45 2.90 -15.49
N LYS A 101 -23.85 3.96 -14.80
CA LYS A 101 -24.93 3.91 -13.81
C LYS A 101 -26.33 3.93 -14.44
N VAL A 102 -26.52 4.73 -15.50
CA VAL A 102 -27.78 4.86 -16.26
C VAL A 102 -27.42 5.32 -17.68
N LEU A 103 -28.34 5.16 -18.62
CA LEU A 103 -28.16 5.61 -19.99
C LEU A 103 -27.72 7.09 -20.04
N MET A 104 -26.52 7.35 -20.53
CA MET A 104 -25.86 8.67 -20.61
C MET A 104 -25.27 9.23 -19.27
N ASP A 105 -25.34 8.50 -18.16
CA ASP A 105 -24.65 8.88 -16.92
C ASP A 105 -23.54 7.87 -16.62
N TYR A 106 -22.29 8.32 -16.62
CA TYR A 106 -21.12 7.47 -16.37
C TYR A 106 -20.08 8.19 -15.53
N ASP A 107 -19.49 7.44 -14.60
CA ASP A 107 -18.32 7.88 -13.86
C ASP A 107 -17.06 7.26 -14.47
N VAL A 108 -16.02 8.06 -14.62
CA VAL A 108 -14.69 7.60 -15.00
C VAL A 108 -13.77 7.77 -13.81
N TYR A 109 -13.21 6.67 -13.35
CA TYR A 109 -12.24 6.70 -12.26
C TYR A 109 -11.03 5.81 -12.57
N THR A 110 -9.96 6.01 -11.81
CA THR A 110 -8.73 5.23 -11.95
C THR A 110 -8.69 4.18 -10.86
N VAL A 111 -8.41 2.93 -11.21
CA VAL A 111 -8.15 1.88 -10.24
C VAL A 111 -6.65 1.68 -10.12
N GLY A 112 -6.12 1.92 -8.91
CA GLY A 112 -4.77 1.54 -8.53
C GLY A 112 -4.75 0.11 -8.03
N ARG A 113 -3.73 -0.66 -8.42
CA ARG A 113 -3.51 -2.04 -7.99
C ARG A 113 -2.09 -2.20 -7.49
N LEU A 114 -1.94 -2.83 -6.32
CA LEU A 114 -0.65 -3.23 -5.77
C LEU A 114 -0.70 -4.70 -5.35
N LYS A 115 0.24 -5.49 -5.84
CA LYS A 115 0.53 -6.85 -5.37
C LYS A 115 1.98 -6.90 -4.88
N LEU A 116 2.19 -7.46 -3.69
CA LEU A 116 3.49 -7.86 -3.17
C LEU A 116 3.56 -9.39 -3.20
N ALA A 117 4.68 -9.92 -3.70
CA ALA A 117 4.94 -11.35 -3.73
C ALA A 117 6.29 -11.64 -3.05
N ILE A 118 6.33 -12.71 -2.26
CA ILE A 118 7.49 -13.14 -1.49
C ILE A 118 7.90 -14.54 -1.95
N TYR A 119 9.18 -14.66 -2.26
CA TYR A 119 9.79 -15.90 -2.74
C TYR A 119 10.86 -16.38 -1.74
N ASP A 120 10.88 -17.67 -1.44
CA ASP A 120 11.98 -18.30 -0.73
C ASP A 120 13.25 -18.27 -1.60
N SER A 121 14.34 -17.73 -1.09
CA SER A 121 15.58 -17.54 -1.87
C SER A 121 16.29 -18.84 -2.21
N THR A 122 16.04 -19.92 -1.46
CA THR A 122 16.67 -21.22 -1.67
C THR A 122 15.95 -22.01 -2.75
N SER A 123 14.61 -22.05 -2.69
CA SER A 123 13.80 -22.82 -3.62
C SER A 123 13.32 -22.03 -4.84
N ASN A 124 13.43 -20.69 -4.80
CA ASN A 124 12.86 -19.76 -5.79
C ASN A 124 11.35 -19.92 -5.99
N ARG A 125 10.62 -20.44 -4.99
CA ARG A 125 9.16 -20.60 -5.05
C ARG A 125 8.47 -19.42 -4.38
N GLU A 126 7.36 -18.96 -4.96
CA GLU A 126 6.45 -18.04 -4.29
C GLU A 126 5.88 -18.73 -3.04
N ILE A 127 6.04 -18.11 -1.88
CA ILE A 127 5.59 -18.64 -0.60
C ILE A 127 4.48 -17.80 0.02
N TRP A 128 4.31 -16.58 -0.46
CA TRP A 128 3.24 -15.69 -0.04
C TRP A 128 3.02 -14.59 -1.08
N TRP A 129 1.80 -14.17 -1.24
CA TRP A 129 1.47 -12.92 -1.91
C TRP A 129 0.26 -12.26 -1.30
N GLY A 130 0.19 -10.92 -1.41
CA GLY A 130 -0.96 -10.12 -1.05
C GLY A 130 -1.21 -9.02 -2.08
N GLU A 131 -2.48 -8.74 -2.34
CA GLU A 131 -2.92 -7.75 -3.33
C GLU A 131 -4.10 -6.95 -2.80
N THR A 132 -4.09 -5.64 -3.06
CA THR A 132 -5.26 -4.77 -2.90
C THR A 132 -5.44 -3.85 -4.10
N LYS A 133 -6.65 -3.28 -4.21
CA LYS A 133 -7.01 -2.26 -5.21
C LYS A 133 -7.60 -1.06 -4.50
N ALA A 134 -7.51 0.10 -5.14
CA ALA A 134 -8.14 1.33 -4.66
C ALA A 134 -8.75 2.10 -5.84
N ASP A 135 -9.99 2.54 -5.69
CA ASP A 135 -10.66 3.39 -6.67
C ASP A 135 -10.30 4.84 -6.39
N LEU A 136 -9.71 5.50 -7.38
CA LEU A 136 -9.20 6.86 -7.32
C LEU A 136 -10.10 7.76 -8.18
N PHE A 137 -10.97 8.53 -7.54
CA PHE A 137 -12.02 9.30 -8.22
C PHE A 137 -11.59 10.68 -8.71
N HIS A 138 -10.32 11.07 -8.50
CA HIS A 138 -9.75 12.35 -8.94
C HIS A 138 -8.25 12.25 -9.18
N ASP A 139 -7.67 13.26 -9.81
CA ASP A 139 -6.22 13.40 -9.89
C ASP A 139 -5.66 13.75 -8.51
N MET A 140 -4.77 12.89 -8.01
CA MET A 140 -4.25 12.96 -6.64
C MET A 140 -3.03 13.86 -6.55
N THR A 141 -2.93 14.62 -5.46
CA THR A 141 -1.69 15.31 -5.07
C THR A 141 -0.60 14.32 -4.66
N PRO A 142 0.67 14.73 -4.58
CA PRO A 142 1.74 13.88 -4.08
C PRO A 142 1.48 13.33 -2.67
N GLU A 143 0.90 14.14 -1.78
CA GLU A 143 0.56 13.79 -0.39
C GLU A 143 -0.56 12.74 -0.34
N GLU A 144 -1.59 12.89 -1.17
CA GLU A 144 -2.67 11.91 -1.29
C GLU A 144 -2.15 10.57 -1.85
N LYS A 145 -1.25 10.61 -2.83
CA LYS A 145 -0.59 9.40 -3.35
C LYS A 145 0.23 8.70 -2.28
N ASP A 146 0.90 9.47 -1.43
CA ASP A 146 1.68 8.96 -0.31
C ASP A 146 0.78 8.22 0.68
N GLU A 147 -0.31 8.83 1.13
CA GLU A 147 -1.25 8.23 2.08
C GLU A 147 -1.95 6.99 1.51
N VAL A 148 -2.35 7.03 0.24
CA VAL A 148 -2.95 5.86 -0.43
C VAL A 148 -1.96 4.71 -0.52
N THR A 149 -0.70 5.00 -0.85
CA THR A 149 0.35 3.99 -0.95
C THR A 149 0.62 3.35 0.42
N LYS A 150 0.77 4.18 1.45
CA LYS A 150 0.95 3.74 2.84
C LYS A 150 -0.18 2.81 3.27
N THR A 151 -1.42 3.26 3.09
CA THR A 151 -2.61 2.46 3.46
C THR A 151 -2.64 1.13 2.71
N ALA A 152 -2.37 1.12 1.40
CA ALA A 152 -2.35 -0.10 0.61
C ALA A 152 -1.30 -1.10 1.10
N VAL A 153 -0.07 -0.63 1.38
CA VAL A 153 1.03 -1.47 1.90
C VAL A 153 0.69 -2.03 3.27
N THR A 154 0.24 -1.18 4.20
CA THR A 154 -0.13 -1.62 5.56
C THR A 154 -1.21 -2.69 5.51
N ARG A 155 -2.29 -2.48 4.74
CA ARG A 155 -3.38 -3.46 4.59
C ARG A 155 -2.92 -4.79 4.01
N ILE A 156 -2.06 -4.78 2.98
CA ILE A 156 -1.51 -6.01 2.40
C ILE A 156 -0.71 -6.78 3.45
N LEU A 157 0.18 -6.07 4.14
CA LEU A 157 1.11 -6.69 5.08
C LEU A 157 0.48 -7.07 6.42
N GLU A 158 -0.75 -6.68 6.73
CA GLU A 158 -1.52 -7.24 7.87
C GLU A 158 -1.64 -8.76 7.81
N TYR A 159 -1.57 -9.33 6.61
CA TYR A 159 -1.67 -10.77 6.35
C TYR A 159 -0.29 -11.46 6.21
N TYR A 160 0.80 -10.76 6.49
CA TYR A 160 2.16 -11.32 6.49
C TYR A 160 2.86 -11.11 7.83
N PRO A 161 3.54 -12.13 8.41
CA PRO A 161 3.44 -13.54 8.02
C PRO A 161 2.04 -14.10 8.32
N PRO A 162 1.62 -15.16 7.61
CA PRO A 162 0.37 -15.83 7.93
C PRO A 162 0.37 -16.30 9.39
N ARG A 163 -0.75 -16.14 10.07
CA ARG A 163 -0.90 -16.70 11.42
C ARG A 163 -0.87 -18.21 11.30
N SER A 164 -0.03 -18.87 12.09
CA SER A 164 -0.05 -20.32 12.17
C SER A 164 -1.43 -20.80 12.64
N ALA A 165 -1.99 -21.83 12.01
CA ALA A 165 -3.31 -22.40 12.35
C ALA A 165 -3.37 -23.05 13.76
N SER A 166 -2.38 -22.78 14.63
CA SER A 166 -2.21 -23.36 15.97
C SER A 166 -2.35 -22.35 17.12
N GLU A 167 -3.04 -21.21 16.90
CA GLU A 167 -3.50 -20.33 17.99
C GLU A 167 -5.03 -20.24 18.04
#